data_6785bde668759a19aa022ab4b1b817c7
#
_entry.id   6785bde668759a19aa022ab4b1b817c7
#
_cell.length_a   1.000
_cell.length_b   1.000
_cell.length_c   1.000
_cell.angle_alpha   90.00
_cell.angle_beta   90.00
_cell.angle_gamma   90.00
#
_symmetry.space_group_name_H-M   'P 1'
#
loop_
_entity.id
_entity.type
_entity.pdbx_description
1 polymer ?
#
loop_
_entity_poly.entity_id
_entity_poly.type
_entity_poly.pdbx_seq_one_letter_code
_entity_poly.pdbx_strand_id
1 'polypeptide(L)'
;MRILYKQPGQDPRSLVIPNELKVMQQLVGGRIETLRISDNGILVMNEEGKLLGLEENFYFGAIGDTIVGPVLVVGEDGEDFASLPDDEAAEISQIMRGGFEI
;
A
#
# COMPACT_ATOMS: atom_id res chain seq x y z
N MET A 1 12.36 -0.34 -7.90
CA MET A 1 12.21 -0.05 -6.47
C MET A 1 11.57 -1.20 -5.74
N ARG A 2 11.99 -1.43 -4.51
CA ARG A 2 11.39 -2.48 -3.67
C ARG A 2 10.18 -1.92 -2.95
N ILE A 3 9.07 -2.63 -3.02
CA ILE A 3 7.80 -2.20 -2.45
C ILE A 3 7.17 -3.36 -1.67
N LEU A 4 6.14 -3.04 -0.89
CA LEU A 4 5.22 -4.06 -0.39
C LEU A 4 3.99 -4.08 -1.28
N TYR A 5 3.46 -5.29 -1.50
CA TYR A 5 2.23 -5.48 -2.24
C TYR A 5 1.31 -6.38 -1.44
N LYS A 6 0.05 -6.00 -1.31
CA LYS A 6 -0.93 -6.83 -0.59
C LYS A 6 -2.24 -6.86 -1.33
N GLN A 7 -2.68 -8.06 -1.66
CA GLN A 7 -4.03 -8.30 -2.18
C GLN A 7 -4.96 -8.63 -1.03
N PRO A 8 -6.26 -8.34 -1.18
CA PRO A 8 -7.25 -8.74 -0.17
C PRO A 8 -7.16 -10.24 0.13
N GLY A 9 -7.18 -10.59 1.40
CA GLY A 9 -7.15 -11.99 1.84
C GLY A 9 -5.78 -12.64 1.80
N GLN A 10 -4.73 -11.92 1.42
CA GLN A 10 -3.38 -12.47 1.33
C GLN A 10 -2.41 -11.67 2.19
N ASP A 11 -1.31 -12.29 2.57
CA ASP A 11 -0.26 -11.60 3.31
C ASP A 11 0.47 -10.60 2.43
N PRO A 12 0.98 -9.52 3.02
CA PRO A 12 1.84 -8.60 2.29
C PRO A 12 3.13 -9.30 1.87
N ARG A 13 3.64 -8.93 0.71
CA ARG A 13 4.89 -9.48 0.20
C ARG A 13 5.72 -8.40 -0.46
N SER A 14 7.02 -8.63 -0.50
CA SER A 14 7.96 -7.72 -1.13
C SER A 14 7.99 -7.97 -2.64
N LEU A 15 7.97 -6.91 -3.42
CA LEU A 15 8.14 -6.98 -4.87
C LEU A 15 9.16 -5.92 -5.29
N VAL A 16 9.82 -6.17 -6.41
CA VAL A 16 10.65 -5.15 -7.07
C VAL A 16 9.95 -4.78 -8.36
N ILE A 17 9.65 -3.49 -8.52
CA ILE A 17 8.95 -2.99 -9.70
C ILE A 17 9.70 -1.76 -10.24
N PRO A 18 9.54 -1.45 -11.54
CA PRO A 18 10.02 -0.17 -12.04
C PRO A 18 9.18 0.96 -11.45
N ASN A 19 9.80 2.13 -11.28
CA ASN A 19 9.09 3.31 -10.78
C ASN A 19 8.31 3.95 -11.94
N GLU A 20 7.21 3.32 -12.31
CA GLU A 20 6.37 3.75 -13.44
C GLU A 20 4.93 3.77 -13.01
N LEU A 21 4.25 4.86 -13.28
CA LEU A 21 2.84 5.04 -12.93
C LEU A 21 1.97 3.92 -13.50
N LYS A 22 2.23 3.53 -14.75
CA LYS A 22 1.44 2.51 -15.43
C LYS A 22 1.50 1.16 -14.71
N VAL A 23 2.66 0.79 -14.18
CA VAL A 23 2.81 -0.45 -13.44
C VAL A 23 2.00 -0.40 -12.15
N MET A 24 2.07 0.71 -11.43
CA MET A 24 1.29 0.88 -10.19
C MET A 24 -0.21 0.86 -10.47
N GLN A 25 -0.63 1.51 -11.54
CA GLN A 25 -2.04 1.48 -11.95
C GLN A 25 -2.52 0.08 -12.27
N GLN A 26 -1.70 -0.72 -12.92
CA GLN A 26 -2.04 -2.12 -13.22
C GLN A 26 -2.18 -2.94 -11.95
N LEU A 27 -1.29 -2.72 -10.99
CA LEU A 27 -1.31 -3.49 -9.74
C LEU A 27 -2.52 -3.18 -8.86
N VAL A 28 -3.00 -1.94 -8.88
CA VAL A 28 -4.18 -1.57 -8.08
C VAL A 28 -5.48 -1.61 -8.89
N GLY A 29 -5.39 -1.81 -10.20
CA GLY A 29 -6.56 -1.96 -11.05
C GLY A 29 -7.21 -0.67 -11.52
N GLY A 30 -6.51 0.47 -11.49
CA GLY A 30 -7.04 1.73 -11.95
C GLY A 30 -6.18 2.91 -11.54
N ARG A 31 -6.75 4.10 -11.55
CA ARG A 31 -6.04 5.30 -11.12
C ARG A 31 -5.64 5.19 -9.67
N ILE A 32 -4.48 5.77 -9.35
CA ILE A 32 -3.95 5.67 -7.98
C ILE A 32 -4.36 6.86 -7.13
N GLU A 33 -4.54 6.57 -5.86
CA GLU A 33 -4.65 7.55 -4.78
C GLU A 33 -3.56 7.21 -3.78
N THR A 34 -2.95 8.20 -3.15
CA THR A 34 -1.85 7.98 -2.21
C THR A 34 -2.22 8.50 -0.83
N LEU A 35 -1.66 7.82 0.19
CA LEU A 35 -1.85 8.19 1.59
C LEU A 35 -0.56 7.89 2.33
N ARG A 36 -0.01 8.89 3.02
CA ARG A 36 1.18 8.68 3.85
C ARG A 36 0.82 7.84 5.06
N ILE A 37 1.56 6.77 5.30
CA ILE A 37 1.30 5.87 6.42
C ILE A 37 2.47 5.74 7.39
N SER A 38 3.63 6.29 7.06
CA SER A 38 4.79 6.33 7.94
C SER A 38 5.72 7.45 7.47
N ASP A 39 6.87 7.62 8.14
CA ASP A 39 7.80 8.71 7.80
C ASP A 39 8.18 8.71 6.33
N ASN A 40 8.43 7.53 5.75
CA ASN A 40 8.83 7.40 4.36
C ASN A 40 7.88 6.51 3.56
N GLY A 41 6.84 5.97 4.19
CA GLY A 41 5.92 5.04 3.54
C GLY A 41 4.69 5.71 2.97
N ILE A 42 4.42 5.43 1.71
CA ILE A 42 3.25 5.95 1.00
C ILE A 42 2.41 4.76 0.55
N LEU A 43 1.17 4.70 1.00
CA LEU A 43 0.21 3.71 0.55
C LEU A 43 -0.35 4.16 -0.79
N VAL A 44 -0.33 3.25 -1.77
CA VAL A 44 -0.86 3.49 -3.11
C VAL A 44 -2.03 2.54 -3.31
N MET A 45 -3.20 3.09 -3.63
CA MET A 45 -4.43 2.32 -3.73
C MET A 45 -5.26 2.82 -4.91
N ASN A 46 -6.32 2.07 -5.24
CA ASN A 46 -7.24 2.46 -6.30
C ASN A 46 -8.07 3.66 -5.82
N GLU A 47 -8.03 4.74 -6.58
CA GLU A 47 -8.75 5.98 -6.27
C GLU A 47 -10.26 5.76 -6.12
N GLU A 48 -10.81 4.80 -6.85
CA GLU A 48 -12.24 4.53 -6.86
C GLU A 48 -12.60 3.22 -6.17
N GLY A 49 -11.70 2.68 -5.34
CA GLY A 49 -11.88 1.35 -4.75
C GLY A 49 -13.19 1.17 -4.01
N LYS A 50 -13.56 2.13 -3.17
CA LYS A 50 -14.82 2.03 -2.41
C LYS A 50 -16.03 2.18 -3.32
N LEU A 51 -15.95 3.06 -4.28
CA LEU A 51 -17.02 3.29 -5.25
C LEU A 51 -17.27 2.04 -6.11
N LEU A 52 -16.19 1.34 -6.45
CA LEU A 52 -16.28 0.10 -7.23
C LEU A 52 -16.65 -1.12 -6.38
N GLY A 53 -16.71 -0.97 -5.07
CA GLY A 53 -17.01 -2.07 -4.16
C GLY A 53 -15.92 -3.11 -4.09
N LEU A 54 -14.65 -2.70 -4.20
CA LEU A 54 -13.54 -3.63 -4.12
C LEU A 54 -13.47 -4.29 -2.75
N GLU A 55 -12.95 -5.50 -2.71
CA GLU A 55 -12.87 -6.31 -1.50
C GLU A 55 -12.01 -5.64 -0.43
N GLU A 56 -12.42 -5.77 0.84
CA GLU A 56 -11.65 -5.23 1.95
C GLU A 56 -10.28 -5.87 2.04
N ASN A 57 -9.27 -5.03 2.25
CA ASN A 57 -7.87 -5.46 2.32
C ASN A 57 -7.40 -5.53 3.78
N PHE A 58 -7.37 -4.38 4.46
CA PHE A 58 -7.01 -4.33 5.87
C PHE A 58 -7.59 -3.08 6.51
N TYR A 59 -7.78 -3.15 7.83
CA TYR A 59 -8.22 -1.99 8.61
C TYR A 59 -7.00 -1.19 9.03
N PHE A 60 -7.01 0.10 8.73
CA PHE A 60 -5.92 1.00 9.12
C PHE A 60 -6.39 1.85 10.30
N GLY A 61 -6.03 1.41 11.50
CA GLY A 61 -6.53 2.03 12.74
C GLY A 61 -6.15 3.49 12.91
N ALA A 62 -5.00 3.90 12.38
CA ALA A 62 -4.53 5.28 12.52
C ALA A 62 -5.49 6.30 11.90
N ILE A 63 -6.24 5.89 10.87
CA ILE A 63 -7.23 6.77 10.23
C ILE A 63 -8.66 6.29 10.45
N GLY A 64 -8.83 5.17 11.16
CA GLY A 64 -10.16 4.62 11.44
C GLY A 64 -10.91 4.18 10.20
N ASP A 65 -10.22 3.66 9.20
CA ASP A 65 -10.83 3.31 7.92
C ASP A 65 -10.31 1.97 7.39
N THR A 66 -11.14 1.29 6.63
CA THR A 66 -10.77 0.06 5.95
C THR A 66 -10.27 0.38 4.56
N ILE A 67 -9.08 -0.13 4.23
CA ILE A 67 -8.49 -0.01 2.91
C ILE A 67 -9.03 -1.15 2.06
N VAL A 68 -9.40 -0.84 0.81
CA VAL A 68 -10.03 -1.82 -0.08
C VAL A 68 -9.21 -1.99 -1.36
N GLY A 69 -9.31 -3.18 -1.95
CA GLY A 69 -8.62 -3.53 -3.18
C GLY A 69 -7.14 -3.82 -2.99
N PRO A 70 -6.44 -4.23 -4.06
CA PRO A 70 -5.00 -4.44 -4.00
C PRO A 70 -4.28 -3.12 -3.73
N VAL A 71 -3.22 -3.16 -2.92
CA VAL A 71 -2.48 -1.95 -2.54
C VAL A 71 -0.98 -2.19 -2.59
N LEU A 72 -0.26 -1.10 -2.76
CA LEU A 72 1.21 -1.08 -2.67
C LEU A 72 1.60 -0.15 -1.54
N VAL A 73 2.80 -0.37 -0.99
CA VAL A 73 3.46 0.64 -0.17
C VAL A 73 4.83 0.89 -0.76
N VAL A 74 5.08 2.15 -1.07
CA VAL A 74 6.34 2.61 -1.66
C VAL A 74 7.04 3.54 -0.70
N GLY A 75 8.33 3.79 -0.92
CA GLY A 75 9.07 4.82 -0.21
C GLY A 75 8.99 6.14 -0.94
N GLU A 76 9.70 7.11 -0.40
CA GLU A 76 9.73 8.47 -0.93
C GLU A 76 11.14 9.02 -0.90
N ASP A 77 11.54 9.70 -1.97
CA ASP A 77 12.81 10.41 -2.06
C ASP A 77 12.55 11.76 -2.71
N GLY A 78 12.41 12.79 -1.88
CA GLY A 78 12.01 14.10 -2.35
C GLY A 78 10.59 14.05 -2.90
N GLU A 79 10.41 14.38 -4.17
CA GLU A 79 9.10 14.34 -4.82
C GLU A 79 8.84 13.03 -5.55
N ASP A 80 9.82 12.12 -5.58
CA ASP A 80 9.70 10.86 -6.31
C ASP A 80 9.37 9.71 -5.37
N PHE A 81 8.72 8.69 -5.90
CA PHE A 81 8.61 7.40 -5.22
C PHE A 81 9.98 6.73 -5.25
N ALA A 82 10.22 5.91 -4.25
CA ALA A 82 11.48 5.20 -4.09
C ALA A 82 11.23 3.86 -3.41
N SER A 83 12.28 3.10 -3.17
CA SER A 83 12.18 1.86 -2.41
C SER A 83 11.75 2.14 -0.98
N LEU A 84 10.86 1.31 -0.46
CA LEU A 84 10.44 1.38 0.93
C LEU A 84 11.58 0.88 1.81
N PRO A 85 11.99 1.64 2.85
CA PRO A 85 13.01 1.15 3.77
C PRO A 85 12.61 -0.15 4.46
N ASP A 86 13.58 -1.04 4.69
CA ASP A 86 13.29 -2.37 5.23
C ASP A 86 12.66 -2.34 6.61
N ASP A 87 13.08 -1.43 7.48
CA ASP A 87 12.51 -1.31 8.82
C ASP A 87 11.04 -0.88 8.77
N GLU A 88 10.71 0.05 7.89
CA GLU A 88 9.32 0.46 7.72
C GLU A 88 8.50 -0.63 7.04
N ALA A 89 9.10 -1.38 6.11
CA ALA A 89 8.41 -2.49 5.47
C ALA A 89 7.98 -3.54 6.51
N ALA A 90 8.86 -3.87 7.46
CA ALA A 90 8.55 -4.84 8.50
C ALA A 90 7.40 -4.36 9.39
N GLU A 91 7.44 -3.10 9.79
CA GLU A 91 6.42 -2.49 10.63
C GLU A 91 5.07 -2.42 9.92
N ILE A 92 5.07 -1.95 8.68
CA ILE A 92 3.85 -1.81 7.88
C ILE A 92 3.25 -3.18 7.57
N SER A 93 4.08 -4.20 7.33
CA SER A 93 3.60 -5.56 7.11
C SER A 93 2.77 -6.06 8.29
N GLN A 94 3.17 -5.74 9.51
CA GLN A 94 2.40 -6.14 10.69
C GLN A 94 1.06 -5.42 10.77
N ILE A 95 1.03 -4.14 10.43
CA ILE A 95 -0.22 -3.37 10.37
C ILE A 95 -1.17 -4.01 9.37
N MET A 96 -0.65 -4.37 8.20
CA MET A 96 -1.45 -4.98 7.14
C MET A 96 -1.99 -6.36 7.54
N ARG A 97 -1.28 -7.06 8.42
CA ARG A 97 -1.74 -8.34 8.95
C ARG A 97 -2.69 -8.21 10.13
N GLY A 98 -2.93 -6.98 10.59
CA GLY A 98 -3.75 -6.74 11.76
C GLY A 98 -3.04 -7.01 13.07
N GLY A 99 -1.71 -7.10 13.06
CA GLY A 99 -0.93 -7.47 14.24
C GLY A 99 -0.87 -6.40 15.33
N PHE A 100 -1.27 -5.19 15.03
CA PHE A 100 -1.27 -4.09 15.99
C PHE A 100 -2.65 -3.72 16.48
N GLU A 101 -3.63 -4.50 16.17
CA GLU A 101 -5.02 -4.21 16.55
C GLU A 101 -5.29 -4.68 17.97
N ILE A 102 -4.64 -4.06 18.91
CA ILE A 102 -4.79 -4.43 20.31
C ILE A 102 -5.07 -3.22 21.16
#